data_738f0bb83f919abdfaf176ca7ebd63be
#
_entry.id   738f0bb83f919abdfaf176ca7ebd63be
#
_cell.length_a   1.000
_cell.length_b   1.000
_cell.length_c   1.000
_cell.angle_alpha   90.00
_cell.angle_beta   90.00
_cell.angle_gamma   90.00
#
_symmetry.space_group_name_H-M   'P 1'
#
loop_
_entity.id
_entity.type
_entity.pdbx_description
1 polymer ?
#
loop_
_entity_poly.entity_id
_entity_poly.type
_entity_poly.pdbx_seq_one_letter_code
_entity_poly.pdbx_strand_id
1 'polypeptide(L)'
;YTWSNSYSTAAGSSTANGDLKKYSLGDYVWEDTNKDGKQDADEKGIQGVYVILKDANGKELDRTTTDATGKYQFNNLTNGTYTVEFSTPEGYTPTTANAGTDDSVDSDGLTTTGVIKDADNWTLDSGFYKTPKYSLGDYVWLDTNKDGKQDDTEKGIPGVTVTLKDKDGNVLQTTTTDENGKYRFDNLDNGDYIVHFDKPANLTQTTVDSSDDDKDADGEDVHVTIKDHD
;
A
#
# COMPACT_ATOMS: atom_id res chain seq x y z
N TYR A 1 -71.11 53.33 25.79
CA TYR A 1 -69.75 53.02 25.29
C TYR A 1 -69.47 51.53 25.44
N THR A 2 -69.52 50.79 24.31
CA THR A 2 -69.10 49.39 24.27
C THR A 2 -67.67 49.31 23.79
N TRP A 3 -66.80 48.82 24.66
CA TRP A 3 -65.44 48.43 24.29
C TRP A 3 -65.44 47.01 23.77
N SER A 4 -65.14 46.83 22.48
CA SER A 4 -64.86 45.54 21.94
C SER A 4 -63.36 45.33 21.87
N ASN A 5 -62.84 44.40 22.64
CA ASN A 5 -61.46 44.04 22.64
C ASN A 5 -61.28 42.82 21.70
N SER A 6 -60.71 43.04 20.54
CA SER A 6 -60.40 41.97 19.59
C SER A 6 -58.97 41.51 19.78
N TYR A 7 -58.79 40.30 20.30
CA TYR A 7 -57.51 39.61 20.29
C TYR A 7 -57.39 38.87 18.98
N SER A 8 -56.38 39.20 18.19
CA SER A 8 -55.96 38.31 17.08
C SER A 8 -55.13 37.20 17.67
N THR A 9 -55.55 35.95 17.41
CA THR A 9 -54.71 34.80 17.65
C THR A 9 -53.49 34.95 16.77
N ALA A 10 -52.31 34.99 17.40
CA ALA A 10 -51.06 34.86 16.67
C ALA A 10 -51.13 33.59 15.83
N ALA A 11 -51.00 33.72 14.53
CA ALA A 11 -50.84 32.56 13.66
C ALA A 11 -49.69 31.75 14.22
N GLY A 12 -50.01 30.57 14.69
CA GLY A 12 -48.98 29.62 15.09
C GLY A 12 -48.01 29.48 13.92
N SER A 13 -46.77 29.83 14.14
CA SER A 13 -45.71 29.41 13.26
C SER A 13 -45.77 27.87 13.17
N SER A 14 -46.38 27.38 12.11
CA SER A 14 -46.15 26.02 11.72
C SER A 14 -44.70 25.98 11.32
N THR A 15 -43.81 25.57 12.22
CA THR A 15 -42.55 25.00 11.82
C THR A 15 -42.94 23.81 10.94
N ALA A 16 -42.90 24.06 9.63
CA ALA A 16 -42.91 22.97 8.68
C ALA A 16 -41.66 22.16 9.04
N ASN A 17 -41.93 21.07 9.79
CA ASN A 17 -40.96 20.00 9.96
C ASN A 17 -40.94 19.27 8.60
N GLY A 18 -40.50 19.99 7.57
CA GLY A 18 -40.23 19.38 6.29
C GLY A 18 -39.13 18.38 6.57
N ASP A 19 -39.42 17.10 6.39
CA ASP A 19 -38.39 16.06 6.42
C ASP A 19 -37.24 16.54 5.56
N LEU A 20 -36.11 16.89 6.20
CA LEU A 20 -34.90 17.27 5.49
C LEU A 20 -34.55 16.12 4.55
N LYS A 21 -34.51 16.41 3.26
CA LYS A 21 -34.10 15.42 2.28
C LYS A 21 -32.78 14.80 2.70
N LYS A 22 -32.69 13.50 2.58
CA LYS A 22 -31.51 12.71 2.91
C LYS A 22 -30.90 12.16 1.66
N TYR A 23 -29.59 12.11 1.65
CA TYR A 23 -28.79 11.71 0.51
C TYR A 23 -27.73 10.69 0.95
N SER A 24 -27.07 10.12 -0.04
CA SER A 24 -25.98 9.18 0.14
C SER A 24 -24.68 9.76 -0.42
N LEU A 25 -23.58 9.26 0.13
CA LEU A 25 -22.22 9.57 -0.33
C LEU A 25 -21.43 8.27 -0.31
N GLY A 26 -20.65 8.03 -1.34
CA GLY A 26 -19.85 6.83 -1.44
C GLY A 26 -19.17 6.75 -2.78
N ASP A 27 -18.61 5.65 -3.09
CA ASP A 27 -18.25 5.07 -4.37
C ASP A 27 -17.36 3.84 -4.21
N TYR A 28 -16.15 3.85 -4.71
CA TYR A 28 -15.40 2.67 -5.07
C TYR A 28 -13.93 2.73 -4.63
N VAL A 29 -13.41 1.61 -4.16
CA VAL A 29 -11.99 1.42 -3.91
C VAL A 29 -11.51 0.27 -4.77
N TRP A 30 -10.45 0.48 -5.59
CA TRP A 30 -10.02 -0.48 -6.60
C TRP A 30 -8.50 -0.72 -6.63
N GLU A 31 -8.12 -1.85 -7.25
CA GLU A 31 -6.74 -2.17 -7.54
C GLU A 31 -6.36 -1.60 -8.92
N ASP A 32 -5.56 -0.55 -8.90
CA ASP A 32 -4.96 0.07 -10.06
C ASP A 32 -3.77 -0.77 -10.55
N THR A 33 -4.04 -1.67 -11.49
CA THR A 33 -3.05 -2.65 -11.94
C THR A 33 -2.00 -2.07 -12.87
N ASN A 34 -2.35 -1.02 -13.61
CA ASN A 34 -1.45 -0.33 -14.55
C ASN A 34 -0.77 0.91 -13.94
N LYS A 35 -1.17 1.31 -12.72
CA LYS A 35 -0.62 2.44 -11.95
C LYS A 35 -0.78 3.80 -12.63
N ASP A 36 -1.86 3.98 -13.38
CA ASP A 36 -2.13 5.25 -14.05
C ASP A 36 -3.04 6.21 -13.26
N GLY A 37 -3.57 5.75 -12.12
CA GLY A 37 -4.44 6.52 -11.23
C GLY A 37 -5.87 6.63 -11.69
N LYS A 38 -6.28 5.86 -12.71
CA LYS A 38 -7.64 5.84 -13.25
C LYS A 38 -8.26 4.47 -13.11
N GLN A 39 -9.56 4.46 -12.90
CA GLN A 39 -10.32 3.23 -12.82
C GLN A 39 -10.63 2.69 -14.22
N ASP A 40 -10.02 1.56 -14.56
CA ASP A 40 -10.28 0.85 -15.81
C ASP A 40 -11.36 -0.24 -15.63
N ALA A 41 -12.04 -0.59 -16.74
CA ALA A 41 -13.18 -1.52 -16.70
C ALA A 41 -12.83 -2.96 -16.26
N ASP A 42 -11.59 -3.36 -16.37
CA ASP A 42 -11.08 -4.68 -15.97
C ASP A 42 -10.43 -4.69 -14.57
N GLU A 43 -10.33 -3.54 -13.94
CA GLU A 43 -9.78 -3.40 -12.59
C GLU A 43 -10.82 -3.77 -11.52
N LYS A 44 -10.33 -4.42 -10.47
CA LYS A 44 -11.18 -5.02 -9.45
C LYS A 44 -11.23 -4.18 -8.19
N GLY A 45 -12.39 -4.18 -7.56
CA GLY A 45 -12.55 -3.56 -6.24
C GLY A 45 -11.78 -4.28 -5.15
N ILE A 46 -11.36 -3.51 -4.16
CA ILE A 46 -10.68 -4.02 -2.96
C ILE A 46 -11.66 -4.09 -1.80
N GLN A 47 -11.88 -5.30 -1.29
CA GLN A 47 -12.73 -5.55 -0.12
C GLN A 47 -12.02 -5.20 1.19
N GLY A 48 -12.80 -4.73 2.18
CA GLY A 48 -12.35 -4.61 3.56
C GLY A 48 -11.52 -3.36 3.86
N VAL A 49 -11.46 -2.40 2.94
CA VAL A 49 -10.83 -1.10 3.18
C VAL A 49 -11.67 -0.30 4.16
N TYR A 50 -11.08 0.15 5.26
CA TYR A 50 -11.78 1.03 6.21
C TYR A 50 -11.96 2.42 5.62
N VAL A 51 -13.19 2.92 5.73
CA VAL A 51 -13.58 4.24 5.25
C VAL A 51 -14.25 5.00 6.39
N ILE A 52 -13.79 6.22 6.66
CA ILE A 52 -14.28 7.09 7.73
C ILE A 52 -14.91 8.33 7.12
N LEU A 53 -16.14 8.64 7.55
CA LEU A 53 -16.84 9.87 7.19
C LEU A 53 -16.67 10.91 8.30
N LYS A 54 -16.30 12.13 7.93
CA LYS A 54 -16.17 13.28 8.82
C LYS A 54 -17.01 14.46 8.34
N ASP A 55 -17.44 15.29 9.26
CA ASP A 55 -18.07 16.57 8.94
C ASP A 55 -17.02 17.63 8.52
N ALA A 56 -17.49 18.81 8.15
CA ALA A 56 -16.64 19.94 7.74
C ALA A 56 -15.66 20.42 8.83
N ASN A 57 -15.88 20.07 10.09
CA ASN A 57 -15.01 20.40 11.21
C ASN A 57 -14.02 19.26 11.56
N GLY A 58 -14.02 18.17 10.79
CA GLY A 58 -13.15 17.01 11.01
C GLY A 58 -13.65 16.04 12.07
N LYS A 59 -14.88 16.21 12.58
CA LYS A 59 -15.48 15.26 13.51
C LYS A 59 -15.96 14.03 12.77
N GLU A 60 -15.57 12.85 13.24
CA GLU A 60 -16.07 11.59 12.73
C GLU A 60 -17.58 11.46 12.95
N LEU A 61 -18.29 11.15 11.87
CA LEU A 61 -19.73 10.93 11.86
C LEU A 61 -20.10 9.44 11.77
N ASP A 62 -19.35 8.70 10.93
CA ASP A 62 -19.63 7.30 10.67
C ASP A 62 -18.37 6.60 10.13
N ARG A 63 -18.37 5.27 10.09
CA ARG A 63 -17.33 4.44 9.49
C ARG A 63 -17.92 3.19 8.88
N THR A 64 -17.29 2.73 7.80
CA THR A 64 -17.68 1.50 7.11
C THR A 64 -16.46 0.78 6.56
N THR A 65 -16.67 -0.32 5.87
CA THR A 65 -15.65 -1.03 5.09
C THR A 65 -16.20 -1.30 3.70
N THR A 66 -15.31 -1.33 2.70
CA THR A 66 -15.70 -1.70 1.34
C THR A 66 -16.21 -3.16 1.30
N ASP A 67 -17.24 -3.38 0.50
CA ASP A 67 -17.84 -4.71 0.27
C ASP A 67 -16.96 -5.59 -0.67
N ALA A 68 -17.45 -6.79 -0.98
CA ALA A 68 -16.74 -7.73 -1.85
C ALA A 68 -16.46 -7.21 -3.27
N THR A 69 -17.14 -6.15 -3.70
CA THR A 69 -16.95 -5.50 -4.99
C THR A 69 -16.12 -4.22 -4.91
N GLY A 70 -15.66 -3.83 -3.71
CA GLY A 70 -14.91 -2.59 -3.47
C GLY A 70 -15.76 -1.36 -3.22
N LYS A 71 -17.08 -1.50 -3.13
CA LYS A 71 -18.00 -0.37 -2.93
C LYS A 71 -18.21 -0.07 -1.46
N TYR A 72 -18.43 1.21 -1.15
CA TYR A 72 -18.83 1.70 0.15
C TYR A 72 -19.89 2.79 0.03
N GLN A 73 -20.64 3.01 1.08
CA GLN A 73 -21.73 3.99 1.10
C GLN A 73 -22.02 4.47 2.51
N PHE A 74 -22.25 5.76 2.65
CA PHE A 74 -22.84 6.41 3.81
C PHE A 74 -24.21 6.97 3.44
N ASN A 75 -25.20 6.78 4.30
CA ASN A 75 -26.59 7.14 4.03
C ASN A 75 -27.10 8.20 5.03
N ASN A 76 -28.29 8.70 4.76
CA ASN A 76 -29.00 9.62 5.65
C ASN A 76 -28.28 10.96 5.90
N LEU A 77 -27.47 11.42 4.96
CA LEU A 77 -26.74 12.66 5.03
C LEU A 77 -27.60 13.83 4.56
N THR A 78 -27.34 15.01 5.12
CA THR A 78 -27.97 16.28 4.68
C THR A 78 -27.03 17.01 3.73
N ASN A 79 -27.52 18.04 3.06
CA ASN A 79 -26.67 18.95 2.30
C ASN A 79 -25.52 19.47 3.18
N GLY A 80 -24.33 19.47 2.64
CA GLY A 80 -23.13 19.86 3.37
C GLY A 80 -21.83 19.35 2.73
N THR A 81 -20.73 19.73 3.36
CA THR A 81 -19.39 19.30 2.98
C THR A 81 -18.95 18.20 3.94
N TYR A 82 -18.42 17.13 3.38
CA TYR A 82 -17.95 15.95 4.11
C TYR A 82 -16.54 15.58 3.69
N THR A 83 -15.78 15.03 4.59
CA THR A 83 -14.46 14.48 4.31
C THR A 83 -14.54 12.96 4.46
N VAL A 84 -13.97 12.23 3.49
CA VAL A 84 -13.81 10.78 3.51
C VAL A 84 -12.33 10.46 3.65
N GLU A 85 -12.01 9.55 4.56
CA GLU A 85 -10.64 9.03 4.74
C GLU A 85 -10.63 7.54 4.51
N PHE A 86 -9.67 7.08 3.69
CA PHE A 86 -9.44 5.68 3.37
C PHE A 86 -8.19 5.16 4.08
N SER A 87 -8.27 3.97 4.69
CA SER A 87 -7.09 3.28 5.15
C SER A 87 -6.35 2.63 3.99
N THR A 88 -5.03 2.63 4.02
CA THR A 88 -4.23 1.84 3.07
C THR A 88 -4.35 0.35 3.42
N PRO A 89 -4.84 -0.50 2.50
CA PRO A 89 -4.86 -1.94 2.72
C PRO A 89 -3.44 -2.51 2.86
N GLU A 90 -3.28 -3.56 3.65
CA GLU A 90 -1.99 -4.24 3.79
C GLU A 90 -1.52 -4.78 2.43
N GLY A 91 -0.25 -4.54 2.09
CA GLY A 91 0.35 -4.96 0.83
C GLY A 91 0.05 -4.06 -0.36
N TYR A 92 -0.59 -2.92 -0.13
CA TYR A 92 -0.92 -1.95 -1.17
C TYR A 92 -0.25 -0.60 -0.94
N THR A 93 -0.12 0.15 -2.02
CA THR A 93 0.33 1.54 -2.04
C THR A 93 -0.74 2.38 -2.72
N PRO A 94 -1.07 3.58 -2.19
CA PRO A 94 -1.99 4.49 -2.87
C PRO A 94 -1.46 4.87 -4.25
N THR A 95 -2.35 4.87 -5.26
CA THR A 95 -1.99 5.34 -6.60
C THR A 95 -2.00 6.86 -6.69
N THR A 96 -1.63 7.38 -7.85
CA THR A 96 -1.63 8.83 -8.10
C THR A 96 -3.05 9.38 -8.00
N ALA A 97 -3.25 10.37 -7.15
CA ALA A 97 -4.51 11.05 -7.02
C ALA A 97 -4.74 12.07 -8.14
N ASN A 98 -6.00 12.27 -8.51
CA ASN A 98 -6.44 13.25 -9.52
C ASN A 98 -5.67 13.10 -10.85
N ALA A 99 -5.54 11.87 -11.33
CA ALA A 99 -4.76 11.54 -12.52
C ALA A 99 -5.43 11.89 -13.85
N GLY A 100 -6.68 12.32 -13.80
CA GLY A 100 -7.49 12.62 -14.98
C GLY A 100 -8.13 13.99 -14.95
N THR A 101 -9.19 14.11 -15.72
CA THR A 101 -10.11 15.26 -15.73
C THR A 101 -11.54 14.86 -15.40
N ASP A 102 -11.76 13.56 -15.17
CA ASP A 102 -13.04 12.96 -14.84
C ASP A 102 -12.97 12.41 -13.41
N ASP A 103 -13.50 13.19 -12.48
CA ASP A 103 -13.58 12.94 -11.04
C ASP A 103 -14.36 11.65 -10.66
N SER A 104 -15.09 11.08 -11.62
CA SER A 104 -15.88 9.87 -11.39
C SER A 104 -15.11 8.56 -11.67
N VAL A 105 -13.88 8.66 -12.15
CA VAL A 105 -13.06 7.50 -12.54
C VAL A 105 -11.58 7.66 -12.22
N ASP A 106 -11.19 8.66 -11.48
CA ASP A 106 -9.82 8.80 -11.00
C ASP A 106 -9.74 8.66 -9.47
N SER A 107 -8.54 8.45 -8.95
CA SER A 107 -8.33 8.33 -7.51
C SER A 107 -8.31 9.69 -6.84
N ASP A 108 -9.11 9.89 -5.81
CA ASP A 108 -9.05 11.08 -4.94
C ASP A 108 -7.96 11.00 -3.86
N GLY A 109 -7.27 9.87 -3.77
CA GLY A 109 -6.25 9.63 -2.75
C GLY A 109 -6.80 9.11 -1.43
N LEU A 110 -6.04 9.29 -0.35
CA LEU A 110 -6.39 8.77 0.98
C LEU A 110 -7.37 9.65 1.76
N THR A 111 -7.48 10.92 1.41
CA THR A 111 -8.38 11.88 2.08
C THR A 111 -8.94 12.80 1.03
N THR A 112 -10.25 12.79 0.90
CA THR A 112 -10.96 13.61 -0.08
C THR A 112 -12.16 14.30 0.53
N THR A 113 -12.60 15.40 -0.09
CA THR A 113 -13.73 16.20 0.36
C THR A 113 -14.81 16.22 -0.70
N GLY A 114 -16.00 15.76 -0.34
CA GLY A 114 -17.18 15.78 -1.20
C GLY A 114 -18.27 16.72 -0.70
N VAL A 115 -19.08 17.21 -1.62
CA VAL A 115 -20.23 18.05 -1.32
C VAL A 115 -21.52 17.32 -1.69
N ILE A 116 -22.46 17.30 -0.76
CA ILE A 116 -23.85 16.92 -1.01
C ILE A 116 -24.66 18.18 -1.20
N LYS A 117 -25.27 18.32 -2.38
CA LYS A 117 -26.12 19.46 -2.74
C LYS A 117 -27.32 18.96 -3.52
N ASP A 118 -28.40 18.66 -2.80
CA ASP A 118 -29.69 18.19 -3.33
C ASP A 118 -29.63 16.91 -4.19
N ALA A 119 -28.52 16.18 -4.10
CA ALA A 119 -28.26 14.91 -4.80
C ALA A 119 -27.28 14.05 -4.02
N ASP A 120 -27.28 12.74 -4.30
CA ASP A 120 -26.24 11.83 -3.87
C ASP A 120 -24.91 12.18 -4.53
N ASN A 121 -23.81 11.84 -3.86
CA ASN A 121 -22.46 12.00 -4.41
C ASN A 121 -21.76 10.62 -4.52
N TRP A 122 -21.41 10.22 -5.75
CA TRP A 122 -20.76 8.97 -6.11
C TRP A 122 -19.46 9.23 -6.89
N THR A 123 -18.63 10.13 -6.37
CA THR A 123 -17.37 10.50 -7.02
C THR A 123 -16.19 10.48 -6.04
N LEU A 124 -16.32 9.83 -4.88
CA LEU A 124 -15.24 9.82 -3.91
C LEU A 124 -14.57 8.45 -3.90
N ASP A 125 -13.50 8.34 -4.68
CA ASP A 125 -12.83 7.10 -5.02
C ASP A 125 -11.41 7.01 -4.46
N SER A 126 -10.91 5.79 -4.28
CA SER A 126 -9.50 5.61 -3.91
C SER A 126 -8.91 4.38 -4.60
N GLY A 127 -7.85 4.62 -5.36
CA GLY A 127 -7.10 3.57 -6.06
C GLY A 127 -5.83 3.19 -5.32
N PHE A 128 -5.50 1.91 -5.40
CA PHE A 128 -4.29 1.33 -4.80
C PHE A 128 -3.68 0.32 -5.75
N TYR A 129 -2.37 0.23 -5.79
CA TYR A 129 -1.68 -0.85 -6.48
C TYR A 129 -0.94 -1.75 -5.49
N LYS A 130 -0.75 -3.02 -5.84
CA LYS A 130 0.05 -3.92 -5.01
C LYS A 130 1.48 -3.42 -4.89
N THR A 131 1.94 -3.26 -3.65
CA THR A 131 3.33 -2.88 -3.38
C THR A 131 4.25 -3.96 -3.93
N PRO A 132 5.16 -3.65 -4.86
CA PRO A 132 6.11 -4.63 -5.37
C PRO A 132 6.96 -5.18 -4.25
N LYS A 133 7.24 -6.48 -4.33
CA LYS A 133 8.18 -7.18 -3.45
C LYS A 133 9.23 -7.85 -4.31
N TYR A 134 10.43 -7.86 -3.80
CA TYR A 134 11.63 -8.32 -4.51
C TYR A 134 12.27 -9.50 -3.79
N SER A 135 13.23 -10.11 -4.43
CA SER A 135 14.05 -11.15 -3.85
C SER A 135 15.54 -10.80 -3.96
N LEU A 136 16.32 -11.42 -3.12
CA LEU A 136 17.76 -11.30 -3.09
C LEU A 136 18.33 -12.68 -2.84
N GLY A 137 19.31 -13.07 -3.61
CA GLY A 137 19.93 -14.39 -3.45
C GLY A 137 20.99 -14.60 -4.49
N ASP A 138 21.86 -15.54 -4.21
CA ASP A 138 22.92 -15.98 -5.09
C ASP A 138 23.53 -17.30 -4.61
N TYR A 139 24.80 -17.45 -4.71
CA TYR A 139 25.53 -18.69 -4.70
C TYR A 139 26.78 -18.63 -3.81
N VAL A 140 27.01 -19.67 -3.02
CA VAL A 140 28.24 -19.86 -2.27
C VAL A 140 28.95 -21.08 -2.84
N TRP A 141 30.19 -20.95 -3.28
CA TRP A 141 30.92 -21.99 -3.99
C TRP A 141 32.33 -22.25 -3.42
N LEU A 142 32.87 -23.40 -3.79
CA LEU A 142 34.25 -23.78 -3.47
C LEU A 142 35.16 -23.36 -4.61
N ASP A 143 35.90 -22.29 -4.42
CA ASP A 143 36.96 -21.83 -5.33
C ASP A 143 38.15 -22.79 -5.23
N THR A 144 38.24 -23.72 -6.18
CA THR A 144 39.25 -24.79 -6.18
C THR A 144 40.57 -24.33 -6.78
N ASN A 145 40.57 -23.39 -7.71
CA ASN A 145 41.75 -22.84 -8.37
C ASN A 145 42.29 -21.57 -7.67
N LYS A 146 41.52 -21.01 -6.73
CA LYS A 146 41.84 -19.81 -5.91
C LYS A 146 42.05 -18.54 -6.75
N ASP A 147 41.25 -18.39 -7.80
CA ASP A 147 41.30 -17.18 -8.64
C ASP A 147 40.22 -16.15 -8.29
N GLY A 148 39.33 -16.47 -7.33
CA GLY A 148 38.28 -15.61 -6.88
C GLY A 148 37.07 -15.52 -7.81
N LYS A 149 37.01 -16.39 -8.84
CA LYS A 149 35.94 -16.42 -9.84
C LYS A 149 35.17 -17.71 -9.80
N GLN A 150 33.89 -17.62 -10.02
CA GLN A 150 33.02 -18.79 -10.12
C GLN A 150 33.17 -19.45 -11.48
N ASP A 151 33.74 -20.64 -11.51
CA ASP A 151 33.88 -21.48 -12.70
C ASP A 151 32.76 -22.53 -12.81
N ASP A 152 32.37 -22.90 -14.01
CA ASP A 152 31.32 -23.89 -14.28
C ASP A 152 31.58 -25.29 -13.65
N THR A 153 32.82 -25.59 -13.32
CA THR A 153 33.24 -26.85 -12.70
C THR A 153 33.26 -26.80 -11.18
N GLU A 154 33.12 -25.63 -10.60
CA GLU A 154 33.17 -25.42 -9.16
C GLU A 154 31.80 -25.70 -8.52
N LYS A 155 31.85 -26.33 -7.37
CA LYS A 155 30.65 -26.80 -6.69
C LYS A 155 30.18 -25.83 -5.62
N GLY A 156 28.89 -25.71 -5.48
CA GLY A 156 28.28 -25.01 -4.36
C GLY A 156 28.59 -25.62 -3.02
N ILE A 157 28.67 -24.81 -2.00
CA ILE A 157 28.84 -25.24 -0.61
C ILE A 157 27.49 -25.26 0.07
N PRO A 158 26.93 -26.44 0.43
CA PRO A 158 25.65 -26.52 1.13
C PRO A 158 25.80 -26.19 2.61
N GLY A 159 24.71 -25.78 3.25
CA GLY A 159 24.60 -25.62 4.69
C GLY A 159 25.32 -24.40 5.26
N VAL A 160 25.74 -23.46 4.43
CA VAL A 160 26.31 -22.18 4.89
C VAL A 160 25.17 -21.30 5.41
N THR A 161 25.27 -20.83 6.65
CA THR A 161 24.31 -19.89 7.20
C THR A 161 24.48 -18.52 6.57
N VAL A 162 23.38 -17.97 6.05
CA VAL A 162 23.31 -16.65 5.42
C VAL A 162 22.29 -15.81 6.17
N THR A 163 22.69 -14.63 6.63
CA THR A 163 21.86 -13.72 7.42
C THR A 163 21.63 -12.42 6.67
N LEU A 164 20.36 -12.08 6.45
CA LEU A 164 19.95 -10.79 5.90
C LEU A 164 19.74 -9.81 7.04
N LYS A 165 20.36 -8.65 6.93
CA LYS A 165 20.25 -7.55 7.89
C LYS A 165 19.79 -6.28 7.18
N ASP A 166 19.13 -5.39 7.92
CA ASP A 166 18.89 -4.02 7.45
C ASP A 166 20.17 -3.19 7.43
N LYS A 167 20.09 -1.97 6.92
CA LYS A 167 21.23 -1.02 6.86
C LYS A 167 21.85 -0.70 8.22
N ASP A 168 21.11 -0.90 9.31
CA ASP A 168 21.54 -0.62 10.68
C ASP A 168 22.11 -1.88 11.38
N GLY A 169 22.14 -3.01 10.67
CA GLY A 169 22.68 -4.27 11.15
C GLY A 169 21.71 -5.15 11.91
N ASN A 170 20.41 -4.80 11.97
CA ASN A 170 19.39 -5.63 12.60
C ASN A 170 19.06 -6.83 11.71
N VAL A 171 18.98 -8.03 12.29
CA VAL A 171 18.66 -9.26 11.58
C VAL A 171 17.20 -9.24 11.14
N LEU A 172 16.97 -9.45 9.85
CA LEU A 172 15.65 -9.54 9.23
C LEU A 172 15.25 -10.99 8.95
N GLN A 173 16.12 -11.76 8.30
CA GLN A 173 15.90 -13.14 7.93
C GLN A 173 17.21 -13.92 8.03
N THR A 174 17.11 -15.25 8.21
CA THR A 174 18.26 -16.15 8.17
C THR A 174 17.88 -17.38 7.36
N THR A 175 18.78 -17.83 6.51
CA THR A 175 18.62 -19.05 5.72
C THR A 175 19.93 -19.85 5.69
N THR A 176 19.92 -20.97 5.01
CA THR A 176 21.12 -21.77 4.72
C THR A 176 21.18 -22.07 3.24
N THR A 177 22.38 -22.18 2.69
CA THR A 177 22.54 -22.61 1.31
C THR A 177 22.02 -24.02 1.11
N ASP A 178 21.39 -24.26 -0.03
CA ASP A 178 20.88 -25.56 -0.44
C ASP A 178 22.01 -26.53 -0.87
N GLU A 179 21.66 -27.71 -1.33
CA GLU A 179 22.62 -28.72 -1.81
C GLU A 179 23.46 -28.26 -3.00
N ASN A 180 23.04 -27.22 -3.71
CA ASN A 180 23.74 -26.62 -4.83
C ASN A 180 24.51 -25.35 -4.44
N GLY A 181 24.50 -24.98 -3.16
CA GLY A 181 25.15 -23.76 -2.67
C GLY A 181 24.33 -22.49 -2.85
N LYS A 182 23.07 -22.58 -3.26
CA LYS A 182 22.20 -21.41 -3.50
C LYS A 182 21.45 -21.00 -2.24
N TYR A 183 21.25 -19.70 -2.09
CA TYR A 183 20.40 -19.12 -1.05
C TYR A 183 19.47 -18.08 -1.66
N ARG A 184 18.37 -17.77 -0.97
CA ARG A 184 17.40 -16.77 -1.40
C ARG A 184 16.63 -16.18 -0.21
N PHE A 185 16.41 -14.90 -0.26
CA PHE A 185 15.48 -14.17 0.59
C PHE A 185 14.39 -13.56 -0.28
N ASP A 186 13.14 -13.76 0.08
CA ASP A 186 11.96 -13.29 -0.66
C ASP A 186 11.22 -12.21 0.12
N ASN A 187 10.27 -11.58 -0.55
CA ASN A 187 9.33 -10.66 0.02
C ASN A 187 9.98 -9.40 0.62
N LEU A 188 10.98 -8.87 -0.07
CA LEU A 188 11.74 -7.69 0.34
C LEU A 188 11.20 -6.41 -0.28
N ASP A 189 11.27 -5.33 0.47
CA ASP A 189 11.03 -3.96 -0.02
C ASP A 189 12.27 -3.41 -0.72
N ASN A 190 12.09 -2.31 -1.47
CA ASN A 190 13.23 -1.48 -1.86
C ASN A 190 13.98 -1.01 -0.62
N GLY A 191 15.28 -0.97 -0.69
CA GLY A 191 16.12 -0.55 0.43
C GLY A 191 17.53 -1.09 0.39
N ASP A 192 18.31 -0.70 1.40
CA ASP A 192 19.68 -1.14 1.57
C ASP A 192 19.73 -2.28 2.59
N TYR A 193 20.44 -3.32 2.23
CA TYR A 193 20.58 -4.55 3.01
C TYR A 193 22.05 -4.93 3.16
N ILE A 194 22.31 -5.73 4.19
CA ILE A 194 23.60 -6.39 4.40
C ILE A 194 23.33 -7.89 4.41
N VAL A 195 24.03 -8.63 3.55
CA VAL A 195 24.05 -10.10 3.55
C VAL A 195 25.33 -10.57 4.23
N HIS A 196 25.19 -11.32 5.30
CA HIS A 196 26.29 -11.88 6.06
C HIS A 196 26.38 -13.39 5.85
N PHE A 197 27.57 -13.88 5.54
CA PHE A 197 27.86 -15.30 5.37
C PHE A 197 28.70 -15.81 6.54
N ASP A 198 28.21 -16.84 7.23
CA ASP A 198 29.02 -17.55 8.22
C ASP A 198 30.11 -18.35 7.51
N LYS A 199 31.35 -18.09 7.85
CA LYS A 199 32.47 -18.83 7.27
C LYS A 199 32.40 -20.32 7.59
N PRO A 200 32.35 -21.21 6.58
CA PRO A 200 32.39 -22.66 6.82
C PRO A 200 33.68 -23.09 7.49
N ALA A 201 33.59 -24.12 8.37
CA ALA A 201 34.77 -24.66 9.04
C ALA A 201 35.80 -25.19 8.03
N ASN A 202 37.07 -24.97 8.28
CA ASN A 202 38.22 -25.41 7.47
C ASN A 202 38.30 -24.81 6.06
N LEU A 203 37.52 -23.77 5.76
CA LEU A 203 37.61 -23.01 4.53
C LEU A 203 38.14 -21.60 4.80
N THR A 204 38.72 -20.99 3.80
CA THR A 204 39.23 -19.62 3.84
C THR A 204 38.55 -18.83 2.76
N GLN A 205 38.16 -17.58 3.07
CA GLN A 205 37.62 -16.65 2.07
C GLN A 205 38.61 -16.51 0.93
N THR A 206 38.13 -16.66 -0.30
CA THR A 206 38.95 -16.41 -1.50
C THR A 206 39.10 -14.92 -1.77
N THR A 207 39.84 -14.58 -2.83
CA THR A 207 40.00 -13.18 -3.25
C THR A 207 38.64 -12.60 -3.63
N VAL A 208 38.34 -11.44 -3.09
CA VAL A 208 37.10 -10.71 -3.37
C VAL A 208 37.32 -9.71 -4.51
N ASP A 209 36.21 -9.31 -5.17
CA ASP A 209 36.22 -8.28 -6.23
C ASP A 209 37.26 -8.54 -7.33
N SER A 210 37.38 -9.78 -7.78
CA SER A 210 38.41 -10.19 -8.74
C SER A 210 38.01 -10.08 -10.20
N SER A 211 36.70 -9.88 -10.48
CA SER A 211 36.18 -9.82 -11.86
C SER A 211 34.86 -9.07 -11.97
N ASP A 212 33.95 -9.55 -12.83
CA ASP A 212 32.59 -9.05 -12.96
C ASP A 212 31.75 -9.47 -11.74
N ASP A 213 30.97 -8.57 -11.22
CA ASP A 213 30.12 -8.70 -10.02
C ASP A 213 29.23 -9.96 -9.98
N ASP A 214 28.86 -10.49 -11.15
CA ASP A 214 28.05 -11.72 -11.26
C ASP A 214 28.85 -13.02 -11.02
N LYS A 215 30.19 -12.99 -10.94
CA LYS A 215 31.04 -14.18 -10.96
C LYS A 215 32.20 -14.16 -10.00
N ASP A 216 32.37 -13.15 -9.22
CA ASP A 216 33.43 -13.10 -8.21
C ASP A 216 32.89 -13.19 -6.77
N ALA A 217 33.77 -13.26 -5.82
CA ALA A 217 33.42 -13.37 -4.41
C ALA A 217 33.30 -11.97 -3.79
N ASP A 218 32.21 -11.72 -3.10
CA ASP A 218 31.91 -10.42 -2.46
C ASP A 218 32.39 -10.31 -0.99
N GLY A 219 32.80 -11.41 -0.38
CA GLY A 219 33.26 -11.42 0.99
C GLY A 219 32.25 -11.93 2.01
N GLU A 220 32.52 -11.70 3.32
CA GLU A 220 31.66 -12.16 4.41
C GLU A 220 30.45 -11.25 4.66
N ASP A 221 30.57 -9.96 4.41
CA ASP A 221 29.50 -8.96 4.53
C ASP A 221 29.37 -8.21 3.21
N VAL A 222 28.21 -8.34 2.58
CA VAL A 222 27.91 -7.71 1.28
C VAL A 222 26.81 -6.68 1.45
N HIS A 223 27.05 -5.46 0.98
CA HIS A 223 26.06 -4.39 0.95
C HIS A 223 25.30 -4.40 -0.37
N VAL A 224 23.99 -4.56 -0.31
CA VAL A 224 23.12 -4.66 -1.49
C VAL A 224 22.01 -3.65 -1.43
N THR A 225 21.74 -2.97 -2.53
CA THR A 225 20.59 -2.08 -2.70
C THR A 225 19.58 -2.70 -3.64
N ILE A 226 18.35 -2.92 -3.16
CA ILE A 226 17.21 -3.28 -4.00
C ILE A 226 16.50 -2.00 -4.43
N LYS A 227 16.37 -1.79 -5.73
CA LYS A 227 15.66 -0.65 -6.32
C LYS A 227 14.87 -1.08 -7.55
N ASP A 228 13.60 -1.41 -7.34
CA ASP A 228 12.62 -1.77 -8.38
C ASP A 228 12.98 -3.02 -9.21
N HIS A 229 13.89 -3.85 -8.73
CA HIS A 229 14.28 -5.16 -9.32
C HIS A 229 14.95 -6.05 -8.27
N ASP A 230 14.96 -7.36 -8.54
CA ASP A 230 15.68 -8.39 -7.79
C ASP A 230 17.18 -8.29 -8.01
#